data_340e72d4e34f8ced37245c3fc6ca857e
#
_entry.id   340e72d4e34f8ced37245c3fc6ca857e
#
_cell.length_a   1.000
_cell.length_b   1.000
_cell.length_c   1.000
_cell.angle_alpha   90.00
_cell.angle_beta   90.00
_cell.angle_gamma   90.00
#
_symmetry.space_group_name_H-M   'P 1'
#
loop_
_entity.id
_entity.type
_entity.pdbx_description
1 polymer ?
#
loop_
_entity_poly.entity_id
_entity_poly.type
_entity_poly.pdbx_seq_one_letter_code
_entity_poly.pdbx_strand_id
1 'polypeptide(L)'
;INRPRSEPYTGDLSIFEGEQRAKNLQIDRVMDILQIKEGKTVADIGAGSGWFTVRAAQRVGTSGKVFAVEINQDFINHINERAKREN
;
A
#
# COMPACT_ATOMS: atom_id res chain seq x y z
N ILE A 1 -22.04 -4.99 -6.59
CA ILE A 1 -21.61 -5.49 -7.89
C ILE A 1 -21.37 -6.98 -7.82
N ASN A 2 -22.03 -7.69 -8.68
CA ASN A 2 -21.79 -9.11 -8.78
C ASN A 2 -20.71 -9.37 -9.82
N ARG A 3 -19.49 -9.59 -9.36
CA ARG A 3 -18.37 -9.90 -10.26
C ARG A 3 -17.68 -11.17 -9.82
N PRO A 4 -16.96 -11.84 -10.72
CA PRO A 4 -16.23 -13.04 -10.36
C PRO A 4 -15.28 -12.76 -9.20
N ARG A 5 -15.10 -13.77 -8.37
CA ARG A 5 -14.12 -13.69 -7.30
C ARG A 5 -12.73 -13.54 -7.90
N SER A 6 -11.98 -12.56 -7.43
CA SER A 6 -10.62 -12.34 -7.89
C SER A 6 -9.68 -13.37 -7.29
N GLU A 7 -8.81 -13.92 -8.13
CA GLU A 7 -7.71 -14.74 -7.64
C GLU A 7 -6.61 -13.83 -7.11
N PRO A 8 -5.91 -14.23 -6.06
CA PRO A 8 -4.73 -13.49 -5.62
C PRO A 8 -3.69 -13.41 -6.74
N TYR A 9 -3.10 -12.25 -6.91
CA TYR A 9 -2.04 -12.07 -7.89
C TYR A 9 -0.79 -12.84 -7.46
N THR A 10 -0.26 -13.66 -8.36
CA THR A 10 0.93 -14.49 -8.09
C THR A 10 2.11 -14.16 -9.01
N GLY A 11 2.01 -13.12 -9.82
CA GLY A 11 3.07 -12.71 -10.72
C GLY A 11 4.13 -11.84 -10.05
N ASP A 12 4.87 -11.13 -10.85
CA ASP A 12 5.94 -10.25 -10.40
C ASP A 12 5.38 -9.05 -9.64
N LEU A 13 5.76 -8.92 -8.37
CA LEU A 13 5.30 -7.84 -7.51
C LEU A 13 5.86 -6.47 -7.93
N SER A 14 6.90 -6.43 -8.73
CA SER A 14 7.50 -5.16 -9.15
C SER A 14 6.54 -4.28 -9.94
N ILE A 15 5.52 -4.85 -10.57
CA ILE A 15 4.53 -4.06 -11.31
C ILE A 15 3.76 -3.09 -10.42
N PHE A 16 3.74 -3.34 -9.11
CA PHE A 16 3.04 -2.50 -8.14
C PHE A 16 3.91 -1.39 -7.56
N GLU A 17 5.19 -1.31 -7.96
CA GLU A 17 6.17 -0.51 -7.23
C GLU A 17 6.94 0.49 -8.08
N GLY A 18 6.76 0.53 -9.38
CA GLY A 18 7.54 1.40 -10.26
C GLY A 18 7.26 2.89 -10.12
N GLU A 19 8.26 3.71 -10.43
CA GLU A 19 8.08 5.16 -10.45
C GLU A 19 7.01 5.59 -11.46
N GLN A 20 6.87 4.84 -12.56
CA GLN A 20 5.83 5.10 -13.54
C GLN A 20 4.44 4.96 -12.92
N ARG A 21 4.29 4.01 -12.00
CA ARG A 21 3.04 3.86 -11.27
C ARG A 21 2.74 5.11 -10.43
N ALA A 22 3.75 5.64 -9.75
CA ALA A 22 3.59 6.85 -8.95
C ALA A 22 3.13 8.02 -9.82
N LYS A 23 3.74 8.19 -10.99
CA LYS A 23 3.38 9.24 -11.92
C LYS A 23 1.97 9.06 -12.49
N ASN A 24 1.64 7.83 -12.93
CA ASN A 24 0.35 7.54 -13.53
C ASN A 24 -0.80 7.73 -12.55
N LEU A 25 -0.60 7.36 -11.29
CA LEU A 25 -1.60 7.48 -10.26
C LEU A 25 -1.61 8.84 -9.59
N GLN A 26 -0.60 9.68 -9.84
CA GLN A 26 -0.43 10.96 -9.14
C GLN A 26 -0.56 10.74 -7.63
N ILE A 27 0.25 9.82 -7.11
CA ILE A 27 0.07 9.30 -5.76
C ILE A 27 0.09 10.36 -4.68
N ASP A 28 0.93 11.36 -4.81
CA ASP A 28 1.01 12.41 -3.80
C ASP A 28 -0.29 13.22 -3.76
N ARG A 29 -0.85 13.51 -4.94
CA ARG A 29 -2.13 14.21 -5.02
C ARG A 29 -3.27 13.38 -4.43
N VAL A 30 -3.29 12.08 -4.73
CA VAL A 30 -4.29 11.17 -4.17
C VAL A 30 -4.21 11.17 -2.65
N MET A 31 -3.01 11.07 -2.10
CA MET A 31 -2.83 11.08 -0.65
C MET A 31 -3.21 12.41 -0.03
N ASP A 32 -2.94 13.52 -0.72
CA ASP A 32 -3.37 14.84 -0.24
C ASP A 32 -4.90 14.94 -0.19
N ILE A 33 -5.57 14.49 -1.25
CA ILE A 33 -7.03 14.50 -1.31
C ILE A 33 -7.64 13.65 -0.20
N LEU A 34 -7.04 12.50 0.08
CA LEU A 34 -7.49 11.61 1.14
C LEU A 34 -7.06 12.09 2.53
N GLN A 35 -6.32 13.18 2.60
CA GLN A 35 -5.81 13.74 3.85
C GLN A 35 -4.94 12.75 4.64
N ILE A 36 -4.14 11.98 3.92
CA ILE A 36 -3.16 11.08 4.53
C ILE A 36 -1.95 11.91 4.94
N LYS A 37 -1.90 12.24 6.20
CA LYS A 37 -0.89 13.15 6.76
C LYS A 37 -0.55 12.75 8.18
N GLU A 38 0.40 13.45 8.77
CA GLU A 38 0.93 13.14 10.08
C GLU A 38 -0.18 12.90 11.11
N GLY A 39 -0.04 11.81 11.87
CA GLY A 39 -0.94 11.46 12.94
C GLY A 39 -2.20 10.72 12.53
N LYS A 40 -2.47 10.60 11.24
CA LYS A 40 -3.69 9.94 10.76
C LYS A 40 -3.61 8.42 10.86
N THR A 41 -4.77 7.79 10.91
CA THR A 41 -4.91 6.33 10.82
C THR A 41 -5.50 5.98 9.47
N VAL A 42 -4.85 5.06 8.76
CA VAL A 42 -5.21 4.66 7.40
C VAL A 42 -5.38 3.15 7.34
N ALA A 43 -6.41 2.70 6.65
CA ALA A 43 -6.57 1.27 6.33
C ALA A 43 -6.38 1.10 4.82
N ASP A 44 -5.44 0.26 4.44
CA ASP A 44 -5.12 -0.05 3.05
C ASP A 44 -5.65 -1.44 2.72
N ILE A 45 -6.80 -1.49 2.11
CA ILE A 45 -7.50 -2.73 1.79
C ILE A 45 -6.99 -3.27 0.45
N GLY A 46 -6.57 -4.55 0.45
CA GLY A 46 -5.97 -5.15 -0.72
C GLY A 46 -4.57 -4.59 -0.97
N ALA A 47 -3.77 -4.54 0.08
CA ALA A 47 -2.49 -3.80 0.08
C ALA A 47 -1.48 -4.30 -0.98
N GLY A 48 -1.62 -5.52 -1.47
CA GLY A 48 -0.73 -6.07 -2.50
C GLY A 48 0.71 -6.14 -2.02
N SER A 49 1.62 -5.50 -2.75
CA SER A 49 3.05 -5.51 -2.43
C SER A 49 3.41 -4.60 -1.24
N GLY A 50 2.47 -3.78 -0.78
CA GLY A 50 2.73 -2.78 0.24
C GLY A 50 3.25 -1.45 -0.29
N TRP A 51 3.22 -1.25 -1.60
CA TRP A 51 3.71 -0.02 -2.22
C TRP A 51 2.97 1.22 -1.69
N PHE A 52 1.64 1.17 -1.66
CA PHE A 52 0.82 2.25 -1.12
C PHE A 52 0.95 2.32 0.41
N THR A 53 0.96 1.15 1.06
CA THR A 53 1.07 1.04 2.52
C THR A 53 2.29 1.79 3.05
N VAL A 54 3.45 1.56 2.44
CA VAL A 54 4.70 2.19 2.87
C VAL A 54 4.65 3.69 2.67
N ARG A 55 4.10 4.15 1.56
CA ARG A 55 3.98 5.59 1.31
C ARG A 55 3.05 6.25 2.30
N ALA A 56 1.94 5.60 2.62
CA ALA A 56 1.01 6.08 3.64
C ALA A 56 1.69 6.13 5.01
N ALA A 57 2.47 5.11 5.35
CA ALA A 57 3.20 5.07 6.62
C ALA A 57 4.18 6.22 6.75
N GLN A 58 4.87 6.55 5.67
CA GLN A 58 5.79 7.69 5.67
C GLN A 58 5.07 9.00 5.93
N ARG A 59 3.88 9.17 5.38
CA ARG A 59 3.10 10.40 5.56
C ARG A 59 2.50 10.54 6.95
N VAL A 60 2.02 9.43 7.54
CA VAL A 60 1.39 9.52 8.87
C VAL A 60 2.42 9.61 10.00
N GLY A 61 3.64 9.17 9.75
CA GLY A 61 4.73 9.27 10.71
C GLY A 61 4.56 8.41 11.94
N THR A 62 5.38 8.67 12.95
CA THR A 62 5.39 7.85 14.17
C THR A 62 4.15 8.02 15.04
N SER A 63 3.40 9.11 14.86
CA SER A 63 2.16 9.35 15.59
C SER A 63 0.92 8.79 14.89
N GLY A 64 1.07 8.32 13.66
CA GLY A 64 -0.04 7.73 12.90
C GLY A 64 0.05 6.22 12.83
N LYS A 65 -0.92 5.61 12.15
CA LYS A 65 -0.97 4.16 11.96
C LYS A 65 -1.47 3.83 10.58
N VAL A 66 -0.94 2.75 9.99
CA VAL A 66 -1.45 2.20 8.75
C VAL A 66 -1.73 0.71 8.97
N PHE A 67 -2.95 0.30 8.64
CA PHE A 67 -3.35 -1.10 8.67
C PHE A 67 -3.41 -1.61 7.23
N ALA A 68 -2.53 -2.55 6.90
CA ALA A 68 -2.53 -3.20 5.60
C ALA A 68 -3.35 -4.48 5.68
N VAL A 69 -4.38 -4.61 4.84
CA VAL A 69 -5.23 -5.79 4.81
C VAL A 69 -5.00 -6.50 3.47
N GLU A 70 -4.50 -7.73 3.53
CA GLU A 70 -4.20 -8.52 2.34
C GLU A 70 -4.45 -10.00 2.64
N ILE A 71 -5.01 -10.72 1.67
CA ILE A 71 -5.33 -12.14 1.82
C ILE A 71 -4.26 -13.06 1.24
N ASN A 72 -3.36 -12.54 0.40
CA ASN A 72 -2.30 -13.33 -0.19
C ASN A 72 -1.11 -13.36 0.76
N GLN A 73 -0.75 -14.54 1.26
CA GLN A 73 0.32 -14.68 2.26
C GLN A 73 1.67 -14.21 1.72
N ASP A 74 1.96 -14.42 0.46
CA ASP A 74 3.21 -13.95 -0.14
C ASP A 74 3.27 -12.42 -0.14
N PHE A 75 2.15 -11.76 -0.40
CA PHE A 75 2.08 -10.31 -0.30
C PHE A 75 2.24 -9.84 1.13
N ILE A 76 1.65 -10.54 2.09
CA ILE A 76 1.81 -10.21 3.51
C ILE A 76 3.28 -10.30 3.91
N ASN A 77 3.96 -11.35 3.49
CA ASN A 77 5.37 -11.54 3.77
C ASN A 77 6.21 -10.42 3.14
N HIS A 78 5.88 -10.05 1.91
CA HIS A 78 6.56 -8.97 1.21
C HIS A 78 6.39 -7.62 1.93
N ILE A 79 5.18 -7.34 2.41
CA ILE A 79 4.89 -6.12 3.17
C ILE A 79 5.73 -6.07 4.44
N ASN A 80 5.78 -7.19 5.16
CA ASN A 80 6.55 -7.27 6.42
C ASN A 80 8.04 -7.02 6.18
N GLU A 81 8.59 -7.59 5.13
CA GLU A 81 9.99 -7.37 4.79
C GLU A 81 10.26 -5.93 4.36
N ARG A 82 9.36 -5.36 3.59
CA ARG A 82 9.46 -3.96 3.18
C ARG A 82 9.40 -3.04 4.39
N ALA A 83 8.51 -3.31 5.33
CA ALA A 83 8.39 -2.51 6.54
C ALA A 83 9.69 -2.52 7.36
N LYS A 84 10.33 -3.68 7.47
CA LYS A 84 11.62 -3.80 8.13
C LYS A 84 12.72 -3.02 7.41
N ARG A 85 12.70 -3.04 6.07
CA ARG A 85 13.73 -2.42 5.25
C ARG A 85 13.62 -0.90 5.22
N GLU A 86 12.42 -0.35 5.24
CA GLU A 86 12.16 1.07 5.01
C GLU A 86 11.77 1.84 6.27
N ASN A 87 11.67 1.16 7.38
CA ASN A 87 11.53 1.79 8.67
C ASN A 87 12.85 1.70 9.43
#